data_26a4dde1bad420a011e160b6aecbf5c4
#
_entry.id   26a4dde1bad420a011e160b6aecbf5c4
#
_cell.length_a   1.000
_cell.length_b   1.000
_cell.length_c   1.000
_cell.angle_alpha   90.00
_cell.angle_beta   90.00
_cell.angle_gamma   90.00
#
_symmetry.space_group_name_H-M   'P 1'
#
loop_
_entity.id
_entity.type
_entity.pdbx_description
1 polymer ?
#
loop_
_entity_poly.entity_id
_entity_poly.type
_entity_poly.pdbx_seq_one_letter_code
_entity_poly.pdbx_strand_id
1 'polypeptide(L)'
;TLLAQAFGVEDKGKEFLAYYDSLVNPVTAAAKAQPESERPVTFVWRAPGLQAPGSTFGNSNFGQIVAASGGTNLGTSLLDSDSGTLTTEQLIASQPKLIIATGGDWGKQKKNDKAGTSYVELGYNATAEAANQTLSQLSSETGYSELKAISEKQVYGIYHQFYDAPFNFLAYVA
;
A
#
# COMPACT_ATOMS: atom_id res chain seq x y z
N THR A 1 -21.47 -8.43 8.85
CA THR A 1 -22.67 -9.10 9.42
C THR A 1 -23.85 -8.14 9.63
N LEU A 2 -23.66 -6.92 10.15
CA LEU A 2 -24.75 -5.94 10.32
C LEU A 2 -25.48 -5.66 9.00
N LEU A 3 -24.75 -5.45 7.90
CA LEU A 3 -25.38 -5.27 6.57
C LEU A 3 -26.17 -6.50 6.13
N ALA A 4 -25.63 -7.70 6.33
CA ALA A 4 -26.34 -8.93 5.97
C ALA A 4 -27.65 -9.10 6.77
N GLN A 5 -27.66 -8.73 8.06
CA GLN A 5 -28.85 -8.70 8.89
C GLN A 5 -29.84 -7.63 8.42
N ALA A 6 -29.34 -6.40 8.14
CA ALA A 6 -30.20 -5.32 7.67
C ALA A 6 -30.92 -5.64 6.34
N PHE A 7 -30.30 -6.44 5.49
CA PHE A 7 -30.85 -6.87 4.20
C PHE A 7 -31.49 -8.27 4.21
N GLY A 8 -31.52 -8.97 5.35
CA GLY A 8 -32.10 -10.31 5.46
C GLY A 8 -31.36 -11.37 4.64
N VAL A 9 -30.04 -11.25 4.52
CA VAL A 9 -29.17 -12.14 3.73
C VAL A 9 -28.03 -12.72 4.56
N GLU A 10 -28.31 -13.11 5.80
CA GLU A 10 -27.31 -13.55 6.79
C GLU A 10 -26.45 -14.72 6.31
N ASP A 11 -27.04 -15.65 5.56
CA ASP A 11 -26.28 -16.80 5.06
C ASP A 11 -25.26 -16.39 4.00
N LYS A 12 -25.57 -15.41 3.15
CA LYS A 12 -24.60 -14.80 2.24
C LYS A 12 -23.49 -14.05 3.00
N GLY A 13 -23.84 -13.41 4.08
CA GLY A 13 -22.87 -12.78 4.97
C GLY A 13 -21.90 -13.77 5.60
N LYS A 14 -22.39 -14.94 6.05
CA LYS A 14 -21.55 -16.02 6.59
C LYS A 14 -20.65 -16.64 5.51
N GLU A 15 -21.18 -16.90 4.33
CA GLU A 15 -20.43 -17.41 3.17
C GLU A 15 -19.26 -16.48 2.82
N PHE A 16 -19.53 -15.17 2.73
CA PHE A 16 -18.51 -14.17 2.47
C PHE A 16 -17.44 -14.14 3.57
N LEU A 17 -17.81 -14.14 4.85
CA LEU A 17 -16.85 -14.14 5.95
C LEU A 17 -15.99 -15.40 5.96
N ALA A 18 -16.56 -16.56 5.71
CA ALA A 18 -15.77 -17.80 5.60
C ALA A 18 -14.75 -17.72 4.46
N TYR A 19 -15.14 -17.17 3.31
CA TYR A 19 -14.22 -16.92 2.21
C TYR A 19 -13.11 -15.92 2.58
N TYR A 20 -13.47 -14.77 3.16
CA TYR A 20 -12.53 -13.76 3.65
C TYR A 20 -11.51 -14.36 4.63
N ASP A 21 -12.00 -15.07 5.64
CA ASP A 21 -11.16 -15.69 6.66
C ASP A 21 -10.24 -16.76 6.06
N SER A 22 -10.68 -17.48 5.06
CA SER A 22 -9.85 -18.50 4.39
C SER A 22 -8.63 -17.89 3.67
N LEU A 23 -8.73 -16.63 3.26
CA LEU A 23 -7.63 -15.89 2.60
C LEU A 23 -6.75 -15.15 3.59
N VAL A 24 -7.36 -14.44 4.55
CA VAL A 24 -6.63 -13.53 5.45
C VAL A 24 -5.96 -14.26 6.62
N ASN A 25 -6.62 -15.29 7.18
CA ASN A 25 -6.10 -16.00 8.35
C ASN A 25 -4.75 -16.69 8.12
N PRO A 26 -4.48 -17.36 6.99
CA PRO A 26 -3.16 -17.95 6.75
C PRO A 26 -2.04 -16.89 6.71
N VAL A 27 -2.28 -15.74 6.07
CA VAL A 27 -1.30 -14.64 5.99
C VAL A 27 -1.01 -14.08 7.37
N THR A 28 -2.05 -13.72 8.12
CA THR A 28 -1.88 -13.15 9.46
C THR A 28 -1.29 -14.14 10.47
N ALA A 29 -1.57 -15.43 10.32
CA ALA A 29 -0.97 -16.47 11.15
C ALA A 29 0.54 -16.61 10.85
N ALA A 30 0.94 -16.63 9.59
CA ALA A 30 2.34 -16.65 9.19
C ALA A 30 3.08 -15.40 9.69
N ALA A 31 2.46 -14.22 9.55
CA ALA A 31 3.01 -12.96 10.06
C ALA A 31 3.23 -12.96 11.58
N LYS A 32 2.30 -13.54 12.35
CA LYS A 32 2.43 -13.67 13.81
C LYS A 32 3.52 -14.64 14.24
N ALA A 33 3.80 -15.65 13.43
CA ALA A 33 4.87 -16.62 13.70
C ALA A 33 6.27 -16.07 13.38
N GLN A 34 6.36 -15.00 12.58
CA GLN A 34 7.63 -14.38 12.23
C GLN A 34 8.14 -13.48 13.35
N PRO A 35 9.42 -13.60 13.77
CA PRO A 35 10.04 -12.68 14.71
C PRO A 35 9.99 -11.24 14.22
N GLU A 36 9.73 -10.27 15.11
CA GLU A 36 9.68 -8.86 14.73
C GLU A 36 10.97 -8.35 14.09
N SER A 37 12.12 -8.86 14.53
CA SER A 37 13.45 -8.52 13.99
C SER A 37 13.66 -8.94 12.54
N GLU A 38 12.86 -9.89 12.05
CA GLU A 38 12.95 -10.40 10.67
C GLU A 38 11.96 -9.74 9.73
N ARG A 39 11.03 -8.94 10.26
CA ARG A 39 10.02 -8.24 9.48
C ARG A 39 10.65 -7.17 8.61
N PRO A 40 10.37 -7.15 7.29
CA PRO A 40 10.92 -6.13 6.41
C PRO A 40 10.35 -4.76 6.75
N VAL A 41 11.23 -3.77 6.90
CA VAL A 41 10.82 -2.36 6.94
C VAL A 41 10.25 -2.00 5.59
N THR A 42 8.99 -1.57 5.57
CA THR A 42 8.22 -1.31 4.37
C THR A 42 7.79 0.15 4.31
N PHE A 43 8.10 0.82 3.23
CA PHE A 43 7.55 2.13 2.93
C PHE A 43 6.33 1.98 2.02
N VAL A 44 5.16 2.37 2.52
CA VAL A 44 3.94 2.42 1.71
C VAL A 44 3.83 3.79 1.09
N TRP A 45 4.08 3.90 -0.20
CA TRP A 45 3.98 5.15 -0.93
C TRP A 45 2.56 5.38 -1.45
N ARG A 46 1.91 6.45 -0.99
CA ARG A 46 0.59 6.87 -1.49
C ARG A 46 0.76 7.62 -2.81
N ALA A 47 0.63 6.91 -3.92
CA ALA A 47 0.87 7.44 -5.27
C ALA A 47 -0.35 7.31 -6.22
N PRO A 48 -1.60 7.60 -5.80
CA PRO A 48 -2.75 7.57 -6.71
C PRO A 48 -2.86 8.84 -7.57
N GLY A 49 -1.96 9.82 -7.42
CA GLY A 49 -1.89 11.04 -8.22
C GLY A 49 -2.37 12.32 -7.53
N LEU A 50 -2.60 12.30 -6.22
CA LEU A 50 -3.11 13.44 -5.46
C LEU A 50 -2.17 13.92 -4.35
N GLN A 51 -1.14 13.16 -4.03
CA GLN A 51 -0.25 13.40 -2.91
C GLN A 51 1.16 13.72 -3.40
N ALA A 52 1.91 14.43 -2.55
CA ALA A 52 3.33 14.68 -2.75
C ALA A 52 4.16 13.38 -2.63
N PRO A 53 5.37 13.33 -3.23
CA PRO A 53 6.34 12.29 -2.94
C PRO A 53 6.59 12.15 -1.43
N GLY A 54 6.79 10.93 -0.95
CA GLY A 54 6.93 10.65 0.48
C GLY A 54 5.63 10.51 1.27
N SER A 55 4.47 10.81 0.66
CA SER A 55 3.19 10.60 1.32
C SER A 55 2.96 9.14 1.67
N THR A 56 2.55 8.86 2.91
CA THR A 56 2.42 7.50 3.44
C THR A 56 1.26 7.37 4.41
N PHE A 57 0.97 6.12 4.80
CA PHE A 57 0.04 5.80 5.88
C PHE A 57 0.82 5.54 7.18
N GLY A 58 0.32 6.09 8.28
CA GLY A 58 0.71 5.71 9.62
C GLY A 58 -0.01 4.42 10.06
N ASN A 59 -0.59 4.41 11.27
CA ASN A 59 -1.33 3.24 11.77
C ASN A 59 -2.76 3.18 11.21
N SER A 60 -2.92 3.27 9.91
CA SER A 60 -4.21 3.22 9.22
C SER A 60 -4.08 2.51 7.87
N ASN A 61 -5.20 2.07 7.32
CA ASN A 61 -5.32 1.54 5.96
C ASN A 61 -4.20 0.53 5.60
N PHE A 62 -3.42 0.82 4.56
CA PHE A 62 -2.31 -0.05 4.14
C PHE A 62 -1.22 -0.20 5.21
N GLY A 63 -1.04 0.76 6.11
CA GLY A 63 -0.10 0.61 7.23
C GLY A 63 -0.49 -0.55 8.15
N GLN A 64 -1.79 -0.70 8.44
CA GLN A 64 -2.32 -1.83 9.22
C GLN A 64 -2.23 -3.15 8.44
N ILE A 65 -2.49 -3.14 7.14
CA ILE A 65 -2.39 -4.33 6.28
C ILE A 65 -0.94 -4.82 6.25
N VAL A 66 0.03 -3.94 6.03
CA VAL A 66 1.47 -4.27 6.06
C VAL A 66 1.86 -4.90 7.40
N ALA A 67 1.45 -4.30 8.51
CA ALA A 67 1.74 -4.86 9.84
C ALA A 67 1.10 -6.24 10.06
N ALA A 68 -0.14 -6.43 9.63
CA ALA A 68 -0.85 -7.69 9.73
C ALA A 68 -0.31 -8.76 8.78
N SER A 69 0.37 -8.37 7.69
CA SER A 69 1.01 -9.26 6.72
C SER A 69 2.49 -9.54 7.03
N GLY A 70 3.00 -9.09 8.18
CA GLY A 70 4.36 -9.40 8.65
C GLY A 70 5.43 -8.37 8.27
N GLY A 71 5.05 -7.20 7.75
CA GLY A 71 5.96 -6.08 7.53
C GLY A 71 6.00 -5.11 8.72
N THR A 72 7.03 -4.27 8.77
CA THR A 72 7.09 -3.12 9.66
C THR A 72 6.81 -1.87 8.85
N ASN A 73 5.62 -1.25 9.03
CA ASN A 73 5.28 -0.05 8.29
C ASN A 73 6.09 1.16 8.79
N LEU A 74 6.88 1.75 7.90
CA LEU A 74 7.75 2.89 8.21
C LEU A 74 6.93 4.11 8.66
N GLY A 75 5.78 4.35 8.04
CA GLY A 75 4.90 5.45 8.44
C GLY A 75 4.38 5.33 9.87
N THR A 76 4.06 4.13 10.35
CA THR A 76 3.68 3.90 11.75
C THR A 76 4.83 4.20 12.71
N SER A 77 6.08 3.95 12.28
CA SER A 77 7.26 4.18 13.11
C SER A 77 7.66 5.66 13.21
N LEU A 78 7.31 6.49 12.23
CA LEU A 78 7.80 7.86 12.10
C LEU A 78 6.72 8.95 12.16
N LEU A 79 5.44 8.58 12.12
CA LEU A 79 4.32 9.52 12.18
C LEU A 79 3.49 9.31 13.44
N ASP A 80 3.10 10.41 14.07
CA ASP A 80 2.14 10.41 15.19
C ASP A 80 0.68 10.49 14.73
N SER A 81 0.44 10.26 13.43
CA SER A 81 -0.87 10.43 12.79
C SER A 81 -1.18 9.27 11.85
N ASP A 82 -2.46 9.15 11.46
CA ASP A 82 -2.94 8.10 10.55
C ASP A 82 -2.35 8.18 9.12
N SER A 83 -1.85 9.34 8.73
CA SER A 83 -1.14 9.54 7.47
C SER A 83 -0.33 10.84 7.50
N GLY A 84 0.71 10.90 6.68
CA GLY A 84 1.57 12.09 6.59
C GLY A 84 2.53 11.97 5.42
N THR A 85 3.57 12.79 5.47
CA THR A 85 4.64 12.78 4.46
C THR A 85 5.98 12.61 5.16
N LEU A 86 6.74 11.60 4.76
CA LEU A 86 8.13 11.43 5.17
C LEU A 86 9.03 12.26 4.26
N THR A 87 10.06 12.84 4.82
CA THR A 87 11.07 13.54 4.02
C THR A 87 11.99 12.54 3.32
N THR A 88 12.66 12.98 2.27
CA THR A 88 13.66 12.17 1.57
C THR A 88 14.78 11.72 2.51
N GLU A 89 15.22 12.58 3.42
CA GLU A 89 16.23 12.27 4.43
C GLU A 89 15.78 11.18 5.39
N GLN A 90 14.50 11.20 5.82
CA GLN A 90 13.93 10.15 6.66
C GLN A 90 13.91 8.82 5.92
N LEU A 91 13.54 8.81 4.64
CA LEU A 91 13.55 7.60 3.81
C LEU A 91 14.96 7.04 3.62
N ILE A 92 15.94 7.91 3.30
CA ILE A 92 17.35 7.53 3.15
C ILE A 92 17.92 6.99 4.47
N ALA A 93 17.65 7.65 5.59
CA ALA A 93 18.10 7.19 6.90
C ALA A 93 17.48 5.82 7.30
N SER A 94 16.24 5.57 6.90
CA SER A 94 15.51 4.34 7.26
C SER A 94 15.81 3.16 6.35
N GLN A 95 16.25 3.40 5.11
CA GLN A 95 16.56 2.38 4.11
C GLN A 95 15.53 1.23 4.08
N PRO A 96 14.25 1.51 3.72
CA PRO A 96 13.23 0.47 3.67
C PRO A 96 13.66 -0.67 2.74
N LYS A 97 13.42 -1.92 3.16
CA LYS A 97 13.68 -3.10 2.34
C LYS A 97 12.70 -3.25 1.20
N LEU A 98 11.49 -2.73 1.40
CA LEU A 98 10.36 -2.90 0.48
C LEU A 98 9.64 -1.56 0.30
N ILE A 99 9.30 -1.24 -0.93
CA ILE A 99 8.42 -0.12 -1.26
C ILE A 99 7.15 -0.66 -1.91
N ILE A 100 6.01 -0.35 -1.33
CA ILE A 100 4.69 -0.64 -1.90
C ILE A 100 4.06 0.68 -2.32
N ALA A 101 4.02 0.92 -3.63
CA ALA A 101 3.38 2.11 -4.18
C ALA A 101 1.89 1.84 -4.42
N THR A 102 1.02 2.55 -3.70
CA THR A 102 -0.41 2.45 -3.97
C THR A 102 -0.76 3.29 -5.18
N GLY A 103 -1.35 2.70 -6.20
CA GLY A 103 -1.63 3.35 -7.48
C GLY A 103 -3.11 3.52 -7.78
N GLY A 104 -3.39 4.41 -8.71
CA GLY A 104 -4.73 4.68 -9.23
C GLY A 104 -4.64 5.45 -10.55
N ASP A 105 -5.77 5.80 -11.14
CA ASP A 105 -5.84 6.60 -12.38
C ASP A 105 -6.19 8.07 -12.13
N TRP A 106 -6.17 8.51 -10.88
CA TRP A 106 -6.60 9.86 -10.48
C TRP A 106 -5.69 10.95 -11.03
N GLY A 107 -4.42 10.64 -11.29
CA GLY A 107 -3.48 11.56 -11.94
C GLY A 107 -3.90 11.96 -13.35
N LYS A 108 -4.53 11.05 -14.10
CA LYS A 108 -5.05 11.32 -15.43
C LYS A 108 -6.29 12.21 -15.45
N GLN A 109 -7.11 12.16 -14.38
CA GLN A 109 -8.38 12.88 -14.30
C GLN A 109 -8.19 14.36 -14.00
N LYS A 110 -7.06 14.74 -13.41
CA LYS A 110 -6.72 16.14 -13.14
C LYS A 110 -5.76 16.64 -14.20
N LYS A 111 -6.28 17.42 -15.17
CA LYS A 111 -5.48 18.18 -16.16
C LYS A 111 -4.56 19.25 -15.57
N ASN A 112 -4.33 19.24 -14.27
CA ASN A 112 -3.42 20.11 -13.57
C ASN A 112 -2.22 19.27 -13.13
N ASP A 113 -1.22 19.19 -14.00
CA ASP A 113 0.14 18.84 -13.64
C ASP A 113 0.67 19.87 -12.63
N LYS A 114 0.25 19.75 -11.37
CA LYS A 114 0.99 20.42 -10.31
C LYS A 114 2.34 19.74 -10.26
N ALA A 115 3.37 20.47 -10.63
CA ALA A 115 4.75 20.05 -10.49
C ALA A 115 4.93 19.44 -9.09
N GLY A 116 5.43 18.21 -9.01
CA GLY A 116 5.69 17.51 -7.76
C GLY A 116 4.62 16.51 -7.33
N THR A 117 3.68 16.10 -8.18
CA THR A 117 2.82 14.95 -7.91
C THR A 117 3.20 13.78 -8.80
N SER A 118 3.79 12.75 -8.21
CA SER A 118 4.03 11.47 -8.87
C SER A 118 2.81 10.57 -8.67
N TYR A 119 2.51 9.72 -9.65
CA TYR A 119 1.48 8.71 -9.52
C TYR A 119 1.89 7.40 -10.19
N VAL A 120 1.37 6.30 -9.64
CA VAL A 120 1.44 4.98 -10.26
C VAL A 120 0.08 4.68 -10.87
N GLU A 121 0.07 4.41 -12.17
CA GLU A 121 -1.15 4.07 -12.88
C GLU A 121 -1.53 2.62 -12.62
N LEU A 122 -2.57 2.44 -11.80
CA LEU A 122 -3.16 1.13 -11.49
C LEU A 122 -4.67 1.24 -11.49
N GLY A 123 -5.34 0.15 -11.78
CA GLY A 123 -6.80 0.06 -11.78
C GLY A 123 -7.32 -0.74 -12.95
N TYR A 124 -8.64 -0.84 -13.07
CA TYR A 124 -9.31 -1.71 -14.05
C TYR A 124 -9.02 -1.34 -15.51
N ASN A 125 -8.65 -0.08 -15.77
CA ASN A 125 -8.38 0.42 -17.13
C ASN A 125 -6.87 0.67 -17.36
N ALA A 126 -6.01 0.33 -16.40
CA ALA A 126 -4.57 0.47 -16.53
C ALA A 126 -4.00 -0.69 -17.32
N THR A 127 -3.04 -0.41 -18.21
CA THR A 127 -2.24 -1.46 -18.87
C THR A 127 -1.01 -1.80 -18.04
N ALA A 128 -0.48 -3.01 -18.19
CA ALA A 128 0.76 -3.41 -17.52
C ALA A 128 1.95 -2.50 -17.91
N GLU A 129 1.99 -2.04 -19.16
CA GLU A 129 3.02 -1.13 -19.68
C GLU A 129 2.94 0.22 -18.96
N ALA A 130 1.75 0.81 -18.85
CA ALA A 130 1.53 2.10 -18.17
C ALA A 130 1.81 1.99 -16.66
N ALA A 131 1.39 0.90 -16.03
CA ALA A 131 1.70 0.62 -14.64
C ALA A 131 3.21 0.55 -14.39
N ASN A 132 3.94 -0.24 -15.19
CA ASN A 132 5.38 -0.39 -15.08
C ASN A 132 6.12 0.92 -15.39
N GLN A 133 5.69 1.66 -16.40
CA GLN A 133 6.28 2.94 -16.77
C GLN A 133 6.13 3.96 -15.64
N THR A 134 4.92 4.09 -15.08
CA THR A 134 4.67 5.03 -13.99
C THR A 134 5.36 4.60 -12.69
N LEU A 135 5.39 3.30 -12.39
CA LEU A 135 6.12 2.77 -11.23
C LEU A 135 7.62 3.06 -11.34
N SER A 136 8.22 2.88 -12.51
CA SER A 136 9.64 3.16 -12.72
C SER A 136 10.00 4.64 -12.60
N GLN A 137 9.07 5.56 -12.90
CA GLN A 137 9.27 7.01 -12.72
C GLN A 137 9.47 7.39 -11.24
N LEU A 138 8.93 6.62 -10.30
CA LEU A 138 9.13 6.86 -8.88
C LEU A 138 10.61 6.80 -8.48
N SER A 139 11.40 5.98 -9.15
CA SER A 139 12.86 5.92 -8.92
C SER A 139 13.61 7.19 -9.33
N SER A 140 12.98 8.06 -10.12
CA SER A 140 13.54 9.33 -10.58
C SER A 140 13.28 10.49 -9.62
N GLU A 141 12.50 10.27 -8.56
CA GLU A 141 12.31 11.27 -7.52
C GLU A 141 13.63 11.61 -6.83
N THR A 142 13.79 12.88 -6.46
CA THR A 142 15.03 13.38 -5.88
C THR A 142 15.42 12.60 -4.62
N GLY A 143 16.61 11.98 -4.63
CA GLY A 143 17.16 11.19 -3.53
C GLY A 143 16.64 9.73 -3.45
N TYR A 144 15.61 9.35 -4.21
CA TYR A 144 15.07 7.99 -4.14
C TYR A 144 15.99 6.94 -4.77
N SER A 145 16.85 7.36 -5.69
CA SER A 145 17.90 6.50 -6.26
C SER A 145 18.89 5.96 -5.20
N GLU A 146 18.97 6.61 -4.02
CA GLU A 146 19.80 6.17 -2.89
C GLU A 146 19.15 5.07 -2.04
N LEU A 147 17.86 4.76 -2.28
CA LEU A 147 17.15 3.72 -1.56
C LEU A 147 17.51 2.33 -2.11
N LYS A 148 17.97 1.44 -1.22
CA LYS A 148 18.33 0.06 -1.60
C LYS A 148 17.17 -0.68 -2.24
N ALA A 149 15.93 -0.47 -1.77
CA ALA A 149 14.75 -1.07 -2.37
C ALA A 149 14.63 -0.75 -3.88
N ILE A 150 15.05 0.42 -4.33
CA ILE A 150 15.06 0.80 -5.75
C ILE A 150 16.14 0.01 -6.50
N SER A 151 17.39 0.03 -6.02
CA SER A 151 18.51 -0.67 -6.67
C SER A 151 18.32 -2.19 -6.68
N GLU A 152 17.68 -2.74 -5.66
CA GLU A 152 17.37 -4.17 -5.50
C GLU A 152 16.05 -4.57 -6.17
N LYS A 153 15.35 -3.61 -6.83
CA LYS A 153 14.06 -3.82 -7.52
C LYS A 153 12.95 -4.35 -6.60
N GLN A 154 12.98 -3.94 -5.35
CA GLN A 154 11.98 -4.27 -4.33
C GLN A 154 10.89 -3.18 -4.26
N VAL A 155 10.35 -2.79 -5.42
CA VAL A 155 9.31 -1.78 -5.57
C VAL A 155 8.12 -2.41 -6.29
N TYR A 156 6.98 -2.42 -5.64
CA TYR A 156 5.76 -3.06 -6.13
C TYR A 156 4.61 -2.07 -6.16
N GLY A 157 3.72 -2.24 -7.12
CA GLY A 157 2.49 -1.47 -7.21
C GLY A 157 1.28 -2.26 -6.71
N ILE A 158 0.42 -1.63 -5.93
CA ILE A 158 -0.87 -2.19 -5.52
C ILE A 158 -1.98 -1.20 -5.79
N TYR A 159 -3.16 -1.68 -6.23
CA TYR A 159 -4.29 -0.81 -6.47
C TYR A 159 -4.78 -0.15 -5.17
N HIS A 160 -4.87 1.18 -5.17
CA HIS A 160 -5.12 1.98 -3.97
C HIS A 160 -6.41 1.60 -3.24
N GLN A 161 -7.46 1.23 -3.98
CA GLN A 161 -8.76 0.90 -3.38
C GLN A 161 -8.81 -0.50 -2.73
N PHE A 162 -7.75 -1.30 -2.80
CA PHE A 162 -7.71 -2.60 -2.13
C PHE A 162 -7.68 -2.51 -0.59
N TYR A 163 -7.51 -1.32 0.00
CA TYR A 163 -7.71 -1.18 1.45
C TYR A 163 -9.19 -1.02 1.84
N ASP A 164 -10.07 -0.75 0.88
CA ASP A 164 -11.49 -0.56 1.17
C ASP A 164 -12.17 -1.88 1.54
N ALA A 165 -12.91 -1.88 2.65
CA ALA A 165 -13.76 -3.01 2.97
C ALA A 165 -14.97 -3.04 2.00
N PRO A 166 -15.39 -4.22 1.51
CA PRO A 166 -14.98 -5.58 1.90
C PRO A 166 -13.81 -6.17 1.09
N PHE A 167 -13.16 -5.40 0.22
CA PHE A 167 -12.16 -5.90 -0.74
C PHE A 167 -10.73 -5.91 -0.20
N ASN A 168 -10.50 -5.47 1.04
CA ASN A 168 -9.17 -5.39 1.61
C ASN A 168 -8.44 -6.75 1.73
N PHE A 169 -9.14 -7.88 1.67
CA PHE A 169 -8.51 -9.20 1.58
C PHE A 169 -7.58 -9.33 0.36
N LEU A 170 -7.86 -8.59 -0.73
CA LEU A 170 -7.00 -8.56 -1.91
C LEU A 170 -5.61 -7.98 -1.59
N ALA A 171 -5.55 -7.01 -0.69
CA ALA A 171 -4.27 -6.44 -0.27
C ALA A 171 -3.48 -7.35 0.69
N TYR A 172 -4.15 -8.29 1.38
CA TYR A 172 -3.47 -9.28 2.22
C TYR A 172 -2.82 -10.41 1.41
N VAL A 173 -3.36 -10.73 0.24
CA VAL A 173 -2.90 -11.85 -0.58
C VAL A 173 -2.08 -11.42 -1.80
N ALA A 174 -1.98 -10.11 -2.05
CA ALA A 174 -1.12 -9.54 -3.09
C ALA A 174 0.34 -9.55 -2.69
#